data_d85deeaa691e365cf8350e2be28e466d
#
_entry.id   d85deeaa691e365cf8350e2be28e466d
#
_cell.length_a   1.000
_cell.length_b   1.000
_cell.length_c   1.000
_cell.angle_alpha   90.00
_cell.angle_beta   90.00
_cell.angle_gamma   90.00
#
_symmetry.space_group_name_H-M   'P 1'
#
loop_
_entity.id
_entity.type
_entity.pdbx_description
1 polymer ?
#
loop_
_entity_poly.entity_id
_entity_poly.type
_entity_poly.pdbx_seq_one_letter_code
_entity_poly.pdbx_strand_id
1 'polypeptide(L)'
;HDALPICCMICNGTDMEIIRGELPEAQNFPTVLGHESAGRVVATGNKVCTYKTGDMVLRASLPDSKKYCSSWGGFSEYAVVTDTAAMAKDGLKNKSGLTQQIVPEGISSIQASLMITLKETCSAIKRIGIKKEDTVLIVGDGPVGLCFLSDLRLLGIENIIMLGNRPGSLETAKRLGA
;
A
#
# COMPACT_ATOMS: atom_id res chain seq x y z
N HIS A 1 0.74 -18.07 -19.36
CA HIS A 1 0.11 -18.16 -18.01
C HIS A 1 1.01 -17.64 -16.88
N ASP A 2 1.94 -16.74 -17.15
CA ASP A 2 3.09 -16.52 -16.28
C ASP A 2 3.04 -15.20 -15.48
N ALA A 3 1.89 -14.66 -15.23
CA ALA A 3 1.79 -13.62 -14.21
C ALA A 3 0.40 -13.63 -13.62
N LEU A 4 0.28 -13.92 -12.35
CA LEU A 4 -0.84 -13.44 -11.58
C LEU A 4 -0.87 -11.93 -11.78
N PRO A 5 -1.94 -11.37 -12.32
CA PRO A 5 -2.01 -9.93 -12.59
C PRO A 5 -1.90 -9.09 -11.32
N ILE A 6 -2.22 -9.67 -10.16
CA ILE A 6 -2.17 -8.98 -8.86
C ILE A 6 -1.43 -9.83 -7.83
N CYS A 7 -0.53 -9.19 -7.09
CA CYS A 7 0.06 -9.69 -5.85
C CYS A 7 -0.45 -8.80 -4.70
N CYS A 8 -1.00 -9.38 -3.66
CA CYS A 8 -1.51 -8.66 -2.51
C CYS A 8 -1.05 -9.30 -1.21
N MET A 9 -0.60 -8.49 -0.26
CA MET A 9 -0.29 -8.93 1.10
C MET A 9 -1.54 -8.86 1.99
N ILE A 10 -1.63 -9.79 2.92
CA ILE A 10 -2.64 -9.75 3.99
C ILE A 10 -2.17 -8.76 5.05
N CYS A 11 -2.97 -7.74 5.30
CA CYS A 11 -2.74 -6.81 6.40
C CYS A 11 -3.44 -7.30 7.66
N ASN A 12 -2.67 -7.58 8.71
CA ASN A 12 -3.23 -8.01 10.00
C ASN A 12 -3.87 -6.84 10.79
N GLY A 13 -3.76 -5.61 10.31
CA GLY A 13 -4.52 -4.45 10.77
C GLY A 13 -5.86 -4.36 10.03
N THR A 14 -5.91 -3.52 9.00
CA THR A 14 -7.12 -3.12 8.28
C THR A 14 -8.00 -4.28 7.79
N ASP A 15 -7.43 -5.31 7.16
CA ASP A 15 -8.23 -6.44 6.67
C ASP A 15 -8.89 -7.18 7.84
N MET A 16 -8.18 -7.37 8.96
CA MET A 16 -8.73 -8.02 10.14
C MET A 16 -9.73 -7.15 10.89
N GLU A 17 -9.53 -5.83 10.94
CA GLU A 17 -10.49 -4.88 11.51
C GLU A 17 -11.81 -4.89 10.73
N ILE A 18 -11.76 -4.97 9.40
CA ILE A 18 -12.96 -5.12 8.56
C ILE A 18 -13.68 -6.44 8.88
N ILE A 19 -12.95 -7.56 8.94
CA ILE A 19 -13.52 -8.89 9.24
C ILE A 19 -14.19 -8.89 10.63
N ARG A 20 -13.62 -8.20 11.60
CA ARG A 20 -14.16 -8.10 12.97
C ARG A 20 -15.28 -7.09 13.13
N GLY A 21 -15.56 -6.28 12.11
CA GLY A 21 -16.55 -5.20 12.21
C GLY A 21 -16.07 -3.97 12.96
N GLU A 22 -14.75 -3.80 13.10
CA GLU A 22 -14.11 -2.72 13.86
C GLU A 22 -13.85 -1.47 12.99
N LEU A 23 -14.02 -1.57 11.66
CA LEU A 23 -13.88 -0.47 10.71
C LEU A 23 -15.25 -0.10 10.11
N PRO A 24 -15.99 0.87 10.68
CA PRO A 24 -17.37 1.16 10.30
C PRO A 24 -17.58 1.54 8.84
N GLU A 25 -16.65 2.26 8.24
CA GLU A 25 -16.72 2.72 6.85
C GLU A 25 -16.55 1.62 5.80
N ALA A 26 -16.17 0.42 6.22
CA ALA A 26 -15.94 -0.74 5.34
C ALA A 26 -16.85 -1.93 5.64
N GLN A 27 -18.05 -1.70 6.20
CA GLN A 27 -18.98 -2.75 6.64
C GLN A 27 -20.02 -3.17 5.59
N ASN A 28 -19.77 -2.91 4.32
CA ASN A 28 -20.67 -3.36 3.24
C ASN A 28 -20.29 -4.77 2.81
N PHE A 29 -21.00 -5.79 3.31
CA PHE A 29 -20.76 -7.20 2.99
C PHE A 29 -21.78 -7.75 1.97
N PRO A 30 -21.41 -8.74 1.14
CA PRO A 30 -20.06 -9.34 1.03
C PRO A 30 -19.07 -8.37 0.38
N THR A 31 -17.81 -8.35 0.86
CA THR A 31 -16.77 -7.47 0.35
C THR A 31 -15.51 -8.23 -0.02
N VAL A 32 -14.79 -7.75 -1.06
CA VAL A 32 -13.45 -8.23 -1.42
C VAL A 32 -12.43 -7.31 -0.78
N LEU A 33 -11.55 -7.87 0.04
CA LEU A 33 -10.53 -7.17 0.80
C LEU A 33 -9.22 -7.04 0.02
N GLY A 34 -8.21 -6.50 0.69
CA GLY A 34 -6.83 -6.39 0.21
C GLY A 34 -6.50 -5.00 -0.33
N HIS A 35 -5.73 -4.24 0.42
CA HIS A 35 -5.36 -2.87 0.05
C HIS A 35 -3.86 -2.70 -0.22
N GLU A 36 -3.04 -3.68 0.13
CA GLU A 36 -1.59 -3.70 -0.11
C GLU A 36 -1.29 -4.55 -1.36
N SER A 37 -1.70 -4.05 -2.52
CA SER A 37 -1.64 -4.79 -3.78
C SER A 37 -0.78 -4.10 -4.84
N ALA A 38 -0.16 -4.91 -5.67
CA ALA A 38 0.49 -4.49 -6.91
C ALA A 38 0.05 -5.41 -8.04
N GLY A 39 -0.29 -4.86 -9.19
CA GLY A 39 -0.79 -5.60 -10.34
C GLY A 39 -0.09 -5.21 -11.63
N ARG A 40 -0.03 -6.16 -12.58
CA ARG A 40 0.51 -5.91 -13.92
C ARG A 40 -0.62 -5.52 -14.86
N VAL A 41 -0.43 -4.42 -15.58
CA VAL A 41 -1.39 -3.97 -16.60
C VAL A 41 -1.42 -4.99 -17.75
N VAL A 42 -2.56 -5.61 -17.97
CA VAL A 42 -2.77 -6.59 -19.04
C VAL A 42 -3.52 -6.02 -20.25
N ALA A 43 -4.30 -4.96 -20.04
CA ALA A 43 -5.00 -4.24 -21.10
C ALA A 43 -5.24 -2.79 -20.69
N THR A 44 -5.34 -1.90 -21.67
CA THR A 44 -5.64 -0.47 -21.45
C THR A 44 -6.81 -0.04 -22.34
N GLY A 45 -7.62 0.87 -21.83
CA GLY A 45 -8.65 1.54 -22.63
C GLY A 45 -8.03 2.56 -23.60
N ASN A 46 -8.76 2.92 -24.64
CA ASN A 46 -8.28 3.79 -25.74
C ASN A 46 -7.84 5.20 -25.28
N LYS A 47 -8.35 5.68 -24.16
CA LYS A 47 -8.03 7.01 -23.62
C LYS A 47 -6.89 6.99 -22.61
N VAL A 48 -6.44 5.83 -22.16
CA VAL A 48 -5.35 5.69 -21.19
C VAL A 48 -4.07 6.27 -21.77
N CYS A 49 -3.40 7.12 -21.02
CA CYS A 49 -2.18 7.80 -21.45
C CYS A 49 -1.01 7.69 -20.47
N THR A 50 -1.28 7.26 -19.22
CA THR A 50 -0.25 7.13 -18.16
C THR A 50 0.34 5.72 -18.12
N TYR A 51 -0.46 4.70 -18.40
CA TYR A 51 -0.12 3.29 -18.28
C TYR A 51 -0.06 2.61 -19.64
N LYS A 52 0.79 1.62 -19.74
CA LYS A 52 0.86 0.69 -20.88
C LYS A 52 0.82 -0.77 -20.37
N THR A 53 0.45 -1.67 -21.26
CA THR A 53 0.53 -3.12 -21.00
C THR A 53 1.94 -3.51 -20.58
N GLY A 54 2.05 -4.28 -19.51
CA GLY A 54 3.31 -4.70 -18.89
C GLY A 54 3.75 -3.85 -17.71
N ASP A 55 3.26 -2.62 -17.55
CA ASP A 55 3.57 -1.81 -16.36
C ASP A 55 3.06 -2.49 -15.09
N MET A 56 3.83 -2.40 -14.02
CA MET A 56 3.38 -2.78 -12.67
C MET A 56 2.87 -1.54 -11.96
N VAL A 57 1.69 -1.63 -11.35
CA VAL A 57 1.02 -0.51 -10.69
C VAL A 57 0.58 -0.89 -9.28
N LEU A 58 0.77 0.03 -8.34
CA LEU A 58 0.34 -0.12 -6.96
C LEU A 58 -1.17 0.07 -6.81
N ARG A 59 -1.76 -0.64 -5.86
CA ARG A 59 -3.12 -0.44 -5.34
C ARG A 59 -4.19 -0.46 -6.43
N ALA A 60 -4.11 -1.44 -7.33
CA ALA A 60 -5.23 -1.71 -8.22
C ALA A 60 -6.49 -1.97 -7.40
N SER A 61 -7.63 -1.48 -7.84
CA SER A 61 -8.90 -1.58 -7.11
C SER A 61 -9.94 -2.36 -7.89
N LEU A 62 -10.70 -3.18 -7.17
CA LEU A 62 -11.83 -3.90 -7.74
C LEU A 62 -13.08 -3.02 -7.67
N PRO A 63 -13.75 -2.72 -8.79
CA PRO A 63 -15.02 -2.01 -8.75
C PRO A 63 -16.12 -2.80 -8.04
N ASP A 64 -17.03 -2.11 -7.38
CA ASP A 64 -18.22 -2.72 -6.82
C ASP A 64 -19.07 -3.39 -7.89
N SER A 65 -19.79 -4.42 -7.49
CA SER A 65 -20.73 -5.14 -8.35
C SER A 65 -22.09 -5.33 -7.65
N LYS A 66 -23.06 -5.91 -8.35
CA LYS A 66 -24.34 -6.30 -7.72
C LYS A 66 -24.19 -7.45 -6.71
N LYS A 67 -23.08 -8.18 -6.73
CA LYS A 67 -22.85 -9.37 -5.91
C LYS A 67 -21.94 -9.13 -4.71
N TYR A 68 -21.08 -8.10 -4.77
CA TYR A 68 -20.12 -7.76 -3.73
C TYR A 68 -19.77 -6.29 -3.77
N CYS A 69 -19.35 -5.77 -2.63
CA CYS A 69 -18.64 -4.50 -2.49
C CYS A 69 -17.14 -4.72 -2.55
N SER A 70 -16.39 -3.66 -2.63
CA SER A 70 -14.93 -3.72 -2.62
C SER A 70 -14.36 -2.83 -1.53
N SER A 71 -13.60 -3.45 -0.63
CA SER A 71 -12.67 -2.74 0.27
C SER A 71 -11.28 -2.84 -0.34
N TRP A 72 -11.04 -2.02 -1.36
CA TRP A 72 -9.94 -2.03 -2.32
C TRP A 72 -9.90 -3.23 -3.27
N GLY A 73 -10.14 -4.46 -2.81
CA GLY A 73 -10.32 -5.62 -3.68
C GLY A 73 -9.04 -6.23 -4.25
N GLY A 74 -7.90 -6.04 -3.58
CA GLY A 74 -6.62 -6.61 -4.02
C GLY A 74 -6.54 -8.13 -3.97
N PHE A 75 -7.45 -8.80 -3.22
CA PHE A 75 -7.58 -10.27 -3.23
C PHE A 75 -8.42 -10.78 -4.41
N SER A 76 -8.30 -10.12 -5.55
CA SER A 76 -8.89 -10.55 -6.81
C SER A 76 -7.81 -10.88 -7.82
N GLU A 77 -8.16 -11.69 -8.82
CA GLU A 77 -7.25 -12.02 -9.91
C GLU A 77 -7.01 -10.83 -10.83
N TYR A 78 -8.06 -10.04 -11.07
CA TYR A 78 -8.02 -8.82 -11.90
C TYR A 78 -8.65 -7.66 -11.17
N ALA A 79 -8.13 -6.46 -11.41
CA ALA A 79 -8.67 -5.21 -10.91
C ALA A 79 -8.44 -4.08 -11.91
N VAL A 80 -8.87 -2.89 -11.57
CA VAL A 80 -8.78 -1.71 -12.44
C VAL A 80 -7.81 -0.71 -11.85
N VAL A 81 -7.04 -0.08 -12.72
CA VAL A 81 -6.23 1.10 -12.41
C VAL A 81 -6.82 2.30 -13.12
N THR A 82 -7.01 3.37 -12.38
CA THR A 82 -7.60 4.61 -12.89
C THR A 82 -6.51 5.53 -13.43
N ASP A 83 -6.61 5.92 -14.68
CA ASP A 83 -5.75 6.95 -15.26
C ASP A 83 -6.32 8.35 -14.97
N THR A 84 -5.85 8.96 -13.89
CA THR A 84 -6.29 10.30 -13.46
C THR A 84 -5.94 11.38 -14.46
N ALA A 85 -4.85 11.25 -15.21
CA ALA A 85 -4.46 12.20 -16.24
C ALA A 85 -5.40 12.13 -17.45
N ALA A 86 -5.79 10.92 -17.87
CA ALA A 86 -6.78 10.73 -18.91
C ALA A 86 -8.16 11.27 -18.50
N MET A 87 -8.58 10.97 -17.25
CA MET A 87 -9.85 11.47 -16.72
C MET A 87 -9.88 13.00 -16.63
N ALA A 88 -8.78 13.63 -16.24
CA ALA A 88 -8.69 15.09 -16.16
C ALA A 88 -8.89 15.75 -17.55
N LYS A 89 -8.40 15.13 -18.63
CA LYS A 89 -8.64 15.59 -20.01
C LYS A 89 -10.12 15.54 -20.40
N ASP A 90 -10.87 14.59 -19.82
CA ASP A 90 -12.33 14.47 -20.01
C ASP A 90 -13.13 15.31 -19.01
N GLY A 91 -12.50 16.16 -18.20
CA GLY A 91 -13.15 16.96 -17.15
C GLY A 91 -13.65 16.16 -15.93
N LEU A 92 -13.25 14.92 -15.82
CA LEU A 92 -13.62 14.03 -14.71
C LEU A 92 -12.59 14.12 -13.57
N LYS A 93 -13.07 13.90 -12.34
CA LYS A 93 -12.19 13.86 -11.15
C LYS A 93 -12.32 12.49 -10.47
N ASN A 94 -11.18 11.88 -10.15
CA ASN A 94 -11.13 10.68 -9.33
C ASN A 94 -9.96 10.77 -8.35
N LYS A 95 -10.27 10.69 -7.05
CA LYS A 95 -9.25 10.74 -5.99
C LYS A 95 -8.54 9.40 -5.80
N SER A 96 -9.18 8.29 -6.09
CA SER A 96 -8.63 6.94 -5.89
C SER A 96 -7.37 6.68 -6.72
N GLY A 97 -7.31 7.23 -7.94
CA GLY A 97 -6.15 7.10 -8.81
C GLY A 97 -4.87 7.79 -8.31
N LEU A 98 -4.97 8.71 -7.34
CA LEU A 98 -3.79 9.38 -6.78
C LEU A 98 -2.86 8.43 -6.00
N THR A 99 -3.38 7.32 -5.52
CA THR A 99 -2.60 6.29 -4.80
C THR A 99 -2.05 5.22 -5.73
N GLN A 100 -2.55 5.16 -6.97
CA GLN A 100 -2.16 4.20 -7.99
C GLN A 100 -0.96 4.76 -8.77
N GLN A 101 0.20 4.14 -8.63
CA GLN A 101 1.46 4.62 -9.19
C GLN A 101 2.21 3.49 -9.87
N ILE A 102 2.93 3.82 -10.95
CA ILE A 102 3.83 2.86 -11.61
C ILE A 102 4.96 2.50 -10.66
N VAL A 103 5.21 1.20 -10.54
CA VAL A 103 6.34 0.64 -9.78
C VAL A 103 7.59 0.75 -10.64
N PRO A 104 8.71 1.25 -10.12
CA PRO A 104 9.97 1.28 -10.84
C PRO A 104 10.42 -0.11 -11.31
N GLU A 105 11.17 -0.15 -12.41
CA GLU A 105 11.76 -1.40 -12.91
C GLU A 105 12.68 -2.05 -11.87
N GLY A 106 12.78 -3.38 -11.90
CA GLY A 106 13.62 -4.15 -10.98
C GLY A 106 12.97 -4.50 -9.63
N ILE A 107 11.80 -3.94 -9.32
CA ILE A 107 11.05 -4.27 -8.10
C ILE A 107 10.08 -5.41 -8.41
N SER A 108 10.15 -6.50 -7.63
CA SER A 108 9.21 -7.62 -7.75
C SER A 108 7.81 -7.26 -7.26
N SER A 109 6.79 -8.02 -7.65
CA SER A 109 5.41 -7.81 -7.19
C SER A 109 5.26 -7.94 -5.67
N ILE A 110 6.04 -8.83 -5.04
CA ILE A 110 6.07 -8.99 -3.58
C ILE A 110 6.64 -7.72 -2.91
N GLN A 111 7.75 -7.19 -3.41
CA GLN A 111 8.31 -5.94 -2.89
C GLN A 111 7.37 -4.75 -3.15
N ALA A 112 6.74 -4.72 -4.32
CA ALA A 112 5.81 -3.67 -4.70
C ALA A 112 4.59 -3.60 -3.76
N SER A 113 4.05 -4.74 -3.30
CA SER A 113 2.93 -4.72 -2.35
C SER A 113 3.31 -4.06 -1.01
N LEU A 114 4.55 -4.23 -0.53
CA LEU A 114 5.05 -3.56 0.67
C LEU A 114 5.25 -2.04 0.47
N MET A 115 5.46 -1.58 -0.75
CA MET A 115 5.68 -0.15 -1.04
C MET A 115 4.51 0.73 -0.60
N ILE A 116 3.29 0.18 -0.49
CA ILE A 116 2.12 0.95 -0.06
C ILE A 116 2.31 1.41 1.38
N THR A 117 2.61 0.50 2.29
CA THR A 117 2.87 0.82 3.70
C THR A 117 4.11 1.73 3.85
N LEU A 118 5.21 1.45 3.14
CA LEU A 118 6.39 2.33 3.15
C LEU A 118 6.08 3.76 2.69
N LYS A 119 5.26 3.93 1.65
CA LYS A 119 4.83 5.27 1.21
C LYS A 119 3.99 6.00 2.24
N GLU A 120 3.10 5.29 2.92
CA GLU A 120 2.23 5.84 3.96
C GLU A 120 3.06 6.28 5.17
N THR A 121 3.99 5.45 5.65
CA THR A 121 4.89 5.78 6.77
C THR A 121 5.85 6.91 6.42
N CYS A 122 6.45 6.91 5.24
CA CYS A 122 7.30 8.00 4.76
C CYS A 122 6.52 9.32 4.66
N SER A 123 5.28 9.28 4.15
CA SER A 123 4.40 10.46 4.09
C SER A 123 4.05 10.98 5.48
N ALA A 124 3.80 10.09 6.44
CA ALA A 124 3.53 10.47 7.82
C ALA A 124 4.73 11.15 8.48
N ILE A 125 5.94 10.59 8.34
CA ILE A 125 7.18 11.16 8.85
C ILE A 125 7.38 12.58 8.31
N LYS A 126 7.19 12.78 7.01
CA LYS A 126 7.32 14.10 6.38
C LYS A 126 6.28 15.10 6.88
N ARG A 127 5.03 14.66 7.11
CA ARG A 127 3.97 15.55 7.64
C ARG A 127 4.18 15.91 9.10
N ILE A 128 4.71 15.00 9.91
CA ILE A 128 5.09 15.26 11.31
C ILE A 128 6.25 16.25 11.37
N GLY A 129 7.12 16.24 10.36
CA GLY A 129 8.26 17.14 10.28
C GLY A 129 9.44 16.69 11.14
N ILE A 130 9.64 15.38 11.30
CA ILE A 130 10.75 14.78 12.05
C ILE A 130 12.08 15.22 11.41
N LYS A 131 13.01 15.66 12.27
CA LYS A 131 14.34 16.16 11.89
C LYS A 131 15.43 15.15 12.26
N LYS A 132 16.60 15.29 11.66
CA LYS A 132 17.74 14.37 11.90
C LYS A 132 18.22 14.35 13.34
N GLU A 133 18.05 15.45 14.05
CA GLU A 133 18.48 15.64 15.45
C GLU A 133 17.48 15.06 16.46
N ASP A 134 16.28 14.70 16.01
CA ASP A 134 15.24 14.18 16.89
C ASP A 134 15.56 12.77 17.38
N THR A 135 15.12 12.48 18.60
CA THR A 135 15.02 11.11 19.11
C THR A 135 13.60 10.63 18.93
N VAL A 136 13.42 9.55 18.18
CA VAL A 136 12.12 9.02 17.82
C VAL A 136 11.83 7.74 18.62
N LEU A 137 10.72 7.72 19.34
CA LEU A 137 10.18 6.51 19.98
C LEU A 137 9.06 5.95 19.09
N ILE A 138 9.24 4.72 18.62
CA ILE A 138 8.20 3.95 17.93
C ILE A 138 7.58 2.98 18.94
N VAL A 139 6.28 3.11 19.18
CA VAL A 139 5.52 2.17 20.03
C VAL A 139 4.76 1.20 19.14
N GLY A 140 5.18 -0.05 19.14
CA GLY A 140 4.64 -1.12 18.30
C GLY A 140 5.66 -1.69 17.32
N ASP A 141 5.93 -2.98 17.45
CA ASP A 141 6.90 -3.74 16.66
C ASP A 141 6.26 -4.52 15.50
N GLY A 142 5.09 -4.06 15.02
CA GLY A 142 4.39 -4.61 13.87
C GLY A 142 5.01 -4.21 12.53
N PRO A 143 4.45 -4.72 11.41
CA PRO A 143 4.92 -4.36 10.07
C PRO A 143 4.98 -2.85 9.85
N VAL A 144 3.96 -2.10 10.26
CA VAL A 144 3.92 -0.64 10.16
C VAL A 144 5.03 0.02 10.97
N GLY A 145 5.27 -0.44 12.22
CA GLY A 145 6.38 0.07 13.05
C GLY A 145 7.74 -0.18 12.41
N LEU A 146 7.95 -1.37 11.83
CA LEU A 146 9.18 -1.69 11.10
C LEU A 146 9.34 -0.87 9.81
N CYS A 147 8.25 -0.53 9.13
CA CYS A 147 8.28 0.39 7.99
C CYS A 147 8.65 1.82 8.43
N PHE A 148 8.07 2.32 9.53
CA PHE A 148 8.48 3.61 10.12
C PHE A 148 9.97 3.62 10.43
N LEU A 149 10.48 2.58 11.09
CA LEU A 149 11.91 2.46 11.40
C LEU A 149 12.77 2.52 10.13
N SER A 150 12.40 1.74 9.10
CA SER A 150 13.12 1.70 7.84
C SER A 150 13.15 3.07 7.15
N ASP A 151 12.00 3.75 7.08
CA ASP A 151 11.90 5.08 6.47
C ASP A 151 12.67 6.14 7.25
N LEU A 152 12.61 6.11 8.59
CA LEU A 152 13.38 7.02 9.44
C LEU A 152 14.89 6.85 9.21
N ARG A 153 15.38 5.60 9.15
CA ARG A 153 16.78 5.31 8.85
C ARG A 153 17.19 5.81 7.47
N LEU A 154 16.35 5.57 6.44
CA LEU A 154 16.58 6.07 5.08
C LEU A 154 16.63 7.60 5.01
N LEU A 155 15.86 8.28 5.86
CA LEU A 155 15.86 9.75 5.98
C LEU A 155 17.03 10.29 6.84
N GLY A 156 17.86 9.42 7.40
CA GLY A 156 19.05 9.77 8.16
C GLY A 156 18.81 10.12 9.62
N ILE A 157 17.68 9.69 10.20
CA ILE A 157 17.44 9.77 11.65
C ILE A 157 18.22 8.62 12.31
N GLU A 158 19.07 8.95 13.29
CA GLU A 158 19.96 7.98 13.94
C GLU A 158 19.43 7.52 15.32
N ASN A 159 18.77 8.40 16.05
CA ASN A 159 18.28 8.12 17.39
C ASN A 159 16.85 7.55 17.35
N ILE A 160 16.74 6.23 17.20
CA ILE A 160 15.44 5.57 17.10
C ILE A 160 15.35 4.47 18.19
N ILE A 161 14.28 4.52 18.95
CA ILE A 161 13.95 3.52 19.97
C ILE A 161 12.66 2.82 19.55
N MET A 162 12.65 1.49 19.53
CA MET A 162 11.43 0.73 19.29
C MET A 162 11.00 -0.01 20.55
N LEU A 163 9.76 0.23 20.96
CA LEU A 163 9.10 -0.49 22.03
C LEU A 163 8.11 -1.52 21.47
N GLY A 164 8.28 -2.77 21.84
CA GLY A 164 7.43 -3.88 21.39
C GLY A 164 7.49 -5.08 22.30
N ASN A 165 6.75 -6.13 21.96
CA ASN A 165 6.64 -7.33 22.79
C ASN A 165 6.91 -8.64 22.01
N ARG A 166 7.29 -8.56 20.71
CA ARG A 166 7.59 -9.72 19.88
C ARG A 166 9.10 -9.86 19.66
N PRO A 167 9.78 -10.85 20.28
CA PRO A 167 11.23 -10.98 20.21
C PRO A 167 11.79 -10.97 18.78
N GLY A 168 11.13 -11.71 17.84
CA GLY A 168 11.58 -11.77 16.44
C GLY A 168 11.46 -10.43 15.69
N SER A 169 10.41 -9.64 16.00
CA SER A 169 10.26 -8.27 15.44
C SER A 169 11.30 -7.32 16.01
N LEU A 170 11.57 -7.39 17.31
CA LEU A 170 12.60 -6.56 17.96
C LEU A 170 14.01 -6.90 17.46
N GLU A 171 14.29 -8.18 17.20
CA GLU A 171 15.55 -8.58 16.56
C GLU A 171 15.68 -8.02 15.13
N THR A 172 14.58 -8.01 14.39
CA THR A 172 14.52 -7.37 13.07
C THR A 172 14.74 -5.86 13.19
N ALA A 173 14.13 -5.21 14.19
CA ALA A 173 14.30 -3.79 14.45
C ALA A 173 15.77 -3.43 14.74
N LYS A 174 16.45 -4.21 15.56
CA LYS A 174 17.91 -4.04 15.81
C LYS A 174 18.73 -4.13 14.53
N ARG A 175 18.43 -5.10 13.67
CA ARG A 175 19.10 -5.22 12.36
C ARG A 175 18.82 -4.04 11.43
N LEU A 176 17.66 -3.40 11.56
CA LEU A 176 17.28 -2.20 10.83
C LEU A 176 17.82 -0.92 11.46
N GLY A 177 18.41 -0.98 12.66
CA GLY A 177 19.11 0.13 13.30
C GLY A 177 18.34 0.84 14.42
N ALA A 178 17.40 0.17 15.09
CA ALA A 178 16.81 0.68 16.33
C ALA A 178 17.71 0.39 17.53
#